data_e34a5c14d83044f69799ed34131eda5f
#
_entry.id   e34a5c14d83044f69799ed34131eda5f
#
_cell.length_a   1.000
_cell.length_b   1.000
_cell.length_c   1.000
_cell.angle_alpha   90.00
_cell.angle_beta   90.00
_cell.angle_gamma   90.00
#
_symmetry.space_group_name_H-M   'P 1'
#
loop_
_entity.id
_entity.type
_entity.pdbx_description
1 polymer ?
#
loop_
_entity_poly.entity_id
_entity_poly.type
_entity_poly.pdbx_seq_one_letter_code
_entity_poly.pdbx_strand_id
1 'polypeptide(L)'
;MSNPDNPTASTTRLRTLNELDRGLELMYYGPTGLTAAADAYLADYGFSSAHHRVLFVIARAREIAVGELARTLGVSNQALHRPLRQLLAGGCVQALRDATRHRRKLLDLTALGRRVEHEASERERDVLRAAFRAEPWARDGWLAVMALVAEGG
;
A
#
# COMPACT_ATOMS: atom_id res chain seq x y z
N MET A 1 22.19 -30.98 36.51
CA MET A 1 22.88 -29.69 36.30
C MET A 1 22.26 -29.01 35.09
N SER A 2 21.34 -28.14 35.35
CA SER A 2 20.62 -27.40 34.32
C SER A 2 21.43 -26.17 33.93
N ASN A 3 21.69 -26.00 32.65
CA ASN A 3 22.32 -24.81 32.11
C ASN A 3 21.23 -23.78 31.80
N PRO A 4 21.20 -22.62 32.47
CA PRO A 4 20.17 -21.60 32.28
C PRO A 4 20.67 -20.44 31.42
N ASP A 5 21.17 -20.71 30.22
CA ASP A 5 21.52 -19.61 29.29
C ASP A 5 21.17 -19.98 27.87
N ASN A 6 19.87 -19.90 27.56
CA ASN A 6 19.41 -19.72 26.21
C ASN A 6 18.86 -18.29 26.10
N PRO A 7 19.57 -17.35 25.48
CA PRO A 7 19.01 -16.04 25.18
C PRO A 7 18.09 -16.18 23.96
N THR A 8 16.92 -16.77 24.19
CA THR A 8 15.82 -16.70 23.26
C THR A 8 15.39 -15.25 23.11
N ALA A 9 15.60 -14.76 21.90
CA ALA A 9 14.90 -13.67 21.25
C ALA A 9 14.32 -12.61 22.20
N SER A 10 15.11 -11.59 22.44
CA SER A 10 14.64 -10.34 23.05
C SER A 10 13.59 -9.72 22.10
N THR A 11 12.37 -10.20 22.19
CA THR A 11 11.23 -9.46 21.66
C THR A 11 11.17 -8.19 22.49
N THR A 12 11.62 -7.08 21.94
CA THR A 12 11.46 -5.76 22.55
C THR A 12 9.97 -5.57 22.83
N ARG A 13 9.54 -5.83 24.06
CA ARG A 13 8.20 -5.46 24.52
C ARG A 13 8.14 -3.96 24.59
N LEU A 14 7.57 -3.36 23.55
CA LEU A 14 7.19 -1.96 23.57
C LEU A 14 6.20 -1.77 24.75
N ARG A 15 6.55 -0.92 25.69
CA ARG A 15 5.65 -0.59 26.81
C ARG A 15 4.56 0.32 26.28
N THR A 16 3.40 -0.26 26.05
CA THR A 16 2.20 0.51 25.76
C THR A 16 1.76 1.21 27.05
N LEU A 17 1.84 2.54 27.07
CA LEU A 17 1.53 3.35 28.25
C LEU A 17 0.03 3.65 28.35
N ASN A 18 -0.68 3.71 27.21
CA ASN A 18 -2.11 3.98 27.14
C ASN A 18 -2.69 3.43 25.83
N GLU A 19 -4.01 3.58 25.63
CA GLU A 19 -4.72 3.10 24.43
C GLU A 19 -4.28 3.81 23.14
N LEU A 20 -3.93 5.10 23.23
CA LEU A 20 -3.47 5.87 22.06
C LEU A 20 -2.08 5.41 21.61
N ASP A 21 -1.18 5.13 22.54
CA ASP A 21 0.14 4.56 22.24
C ASP A 21 0.00 3.19 21.58
N ARG A 22 -0.94 2.38 22.07
CA ARG A 22 -1.27 1.10 21.41
C ARG A 22 -1.81 1.29 20.02
N GLY A 23 -2.66 2.29 19.80
CA GLY A 23 -3.15 2.68 18.48
C GLY A 23 -2.01 3.05 17.53
N LEU A 24 -1.06 3.88 17.99
CA LEU A 24 0.13 4.24 17.21
C LEU A 24 1.00 3.04 16.86
N GLU A 25 1.27 2.15 17.82
CA GLU A 25 2.01 0.91 17.57
C GLU A 25 1.36 0.09 16.44
N LEU A 26 0.03 -0.09 16.52
CA LEU A 26 -0.72 -0.85 15.52
C LEU A 26 -0.69 -0.17 14.15
N MET A 27 -0.70 1.17 14.10
CA MET A 27 -0.57 1.93 12.85
C MET A 27 0.83 1.79 12.22
N TYR A 28 1.88 1.59 13.02
CA TYR A 28 3.23 1.33 12.49
C TYR A 28 3.41 -0.12 12.02
N TYR A 29 2.88 -1.11 12.74
CA TYR A 29 3.09 -2.52 12.45
C TYR A 29 2.01 -3.15 11.58
N GLY A 30 0.77 -2.65 11.67
CA GLY A 30 -0.36 -3.15 10.88
C GLY A 30 -0.12 -3.13 9.37
N PRO A 31 0.39 -2.02 8.79
CA PRO A 31 0.71 -1.96 7.36
C PRO A 31 1.68 -3.03 6.90
N THR A 32 2.72 -3.34 7.68
CA THR A 32 3.68 -4.41 7.35
C THR A 32 2.99 -5.78 7.27
N GLY A 33 2.12 -6.08 8.23
CA GLY A 33 1.33 -7.32 8.22
C GLY A 33 0.34 -7.37 7.06
N LEU A 34 -0.26 -6.23 6.73
CA LEU A 34 -1.21 -6.11 5.62
C LEU A 34 -0.53 -6.37 4.26
N THR A 35 0.64 -5.79 4.03
CA THR A 35 1.29 -5.81 2.70
C THR A 35 2.18 -7.02 2.46
N ALA A 36 2.55 -7.79 3.48
CA ALA A 36 3.56 -8.85 3.38
C ALA A 36 3.30 -9.85 2.24
N ALA A 37 2.07 -10.33 2.08
CA ALA A 37 1.72 -11.27 1.02
C ALA A 37 1.68 -10.62 -0.37
N ALA A 38 1.27 -9.36 -0.45
CA ALA A 38 1.31 -8.57 -1.68
C ALA A 38 2.76 -8.27 -2.09
N ASP A 39 3.63 -7.91 -1.16
CA ASP A 39 5.04 -7.65 -1.41
C ASP A 39 5.78 -8.90 -1.93
N ALA A 40 5.48 -10.08 -1.37
CA ALA A 40 6.03 -11.35 -1.86
C ALA A 40 5.62 -11.64 -3.32
N TYR A 41 4.38 -11.39 -3.68
CA TYR A 41 3.90 -11.52 -5.05
C TYR A 41 4.55 -10.51 -6.00
N LEU A 42 4.64 -9.25 -5.59
CA LEU A 42 5.20 -8.17 -6.38
C LEU A 42 6.71 -8.33 -6.62
N ALA A 43 7.42 -8.99 -5.70
CA ALA A 43 8.85 -9.26 -5.82
C ALA A 43 9.19 -10.08 -7.07
N ASP A 44 8.30 -10.95 -7.55
CA ASP A 44 8.47 -11.72 -8.79
C ASP A 44 8.52 -10.82 -10.03
N TYR A 45 7.96 -9.61 -9.94
CA TYR A 45 8.03 -8.57 -10.98
C TYR A 45 9.16 -7.55 -10.74
N GLY A 46 9.91 -7.68 -9.66
CA GLY A 46 10.88 -6.67 -9.22
C GLY A 46 10.23 -5.42 -8.62
N PHE A 47 9.01 -5.53 -8.16
CA PHE A 47 8.23 -4.44 -7.56
C PHE A 47 8.12 -4.57 -6.04
N SER A 48 7.71 -3.49 -5.40
CA SER A 48 7.52 -3.37 -3.96
C SER A 48 6.18 -2.68 -3.64
N SER A 49 5.86 -2.50 -2.37
CA SER A 49 4.70 -1.74 -1.92
C SER A 49 4.64 -0.30 -2.46
N ALA A 50 5.78 0.33 -2.71
CA ALA A 50 5.82 1.65 -3.35
C ALA A 50 5.24 1.60 -4.78
N HIS A 51 5.55 0.56 -5.55
CA HIS A 51 4.96 0.33 -6.87
C HIS A 51 3.48 -0.01 -6.78
N HIS A 52 3.08 -0.83 -5.80
CA HIS A 52 1.68 -1.18 -5.58
C HIS A 52 0.82 0.05 -5.31
N ARG A 53 1.29 0.97 -4.47
CA ARG A 53 0.56 2.24 -4.20
C ARG A 53 0.34 3.06 -5.47
N VAL A 54 1.32 3.11 -6.37
CA VAL A 54 1.18 3.78 -7.68
C VAL A 54 0.12 3.09 -8.54
N LEU A 55 0.20 1.77 -8.69
CA LEU A 55 -0.78 0.98 -9.44
C LEU A 55 -2.20 1.15 -8.87
N PHE A 56 -2.33 1.12 -7.55
CA PHE A 56 -3.59 1.26 -6.84
C PHE A 56 -4.30 2.59 -7.12
N VAL A 57 -3.56 3.70 -7.12
CA VAL A 57 -4.13 5.02 -7.41
C VAL A 57 -4.50 5.14 -8.88
N ILE A 58 -3.63 4.71 -9.80
CA ILE A 58 -3.92 4.76 -11.26
C ILE A 58 -5.14 3.91 -11.59
N ALA A 59 -5.27 2.71 -11.00
CA ALA A 59 -6.42 1.82 -11.23
C ALA A 59 -7.75 2.49 -10.89
N ARG A 60 -7.79 3.33 -9.87
CA ARG A 60 -9.01 4.02 -9.41
C ARG A 60 -9.28 5.31 -10.13
N ALA A 61 -8.24 6.04 -10.49
CA ALA A 61 -8.36 7.27 -11.26
C ALA A 61 -8.65 7.03 -12.75
N ARG A 62 -8.27 5.87 -13.27
CA ARG A 62 -8.24 5.47 -14.67
C ARG A 62 -7.22 6.27 -15.47
N GLU A 63 -7.48 7.52 -15.77
CA GLU A 63 -6.52 8.41 -16.44
C GLU A 63 -6.10 9.53 -15.49
N ILE A 64 -4.82 9.61 -15.16
CA ILE A 64 -4.31 10.56 -14.17
C ILE A 64 -3.00 11.21 -14.65
N ALA A 65 -2.87 12.52 -14.42
CA ALA A 65 -1.61 13.21 -14.69
C ALA A 65 -0.57 12.93 -13.59
N VAL A 66 0.71 12.97 -13.95
CA VAL A 66 1.84 12.69 -13.03
C VAL A 66 1.78 13.56 -11.76
N GLY A 67 1.53 14.87 -11.92
CA GLY A 67 1.46 15.79 -10.78
C GLY A 67 0.26 15.51 -9.86
N GLU A 68 -0.85 15.07 -10.40
CA GLU A 68 -2.03 14.68 -9.63
C GLU A 68 -1.80 13.35 -8.89
N LEU A 69 -1.15 12.39 -9.55
CA LEU A 69 -0.74 11.13 -8.93
C LEU A 69 0.19 11.37 -7.74
N ALA A 70 1.20 12.22 -7.89
CA ALA A 70 2.12 12.57 -6.82
C ALA A 70 1.40 13.21 -5.62
N ARG A 71 0.48 14.15 -5.89
CA ARG A 71 -0.34 14.77 -4.83
C ARG A 71 -1.23 13.76 -4.11
N THR A 72 -1.89 12.87 -4.85
CA THR A 72 -2.74 11.82 -4.26
C THR A 72 -1.93 10.86 -3.39
N LEU A 73 -0.70 10.55 -3.79
CA LEU A 73 0.21 9.69 -3.01
C LEU A 73 0.89 10.42 -1.85
N GLY A 74 0.80 11.75 -1.78
CA GLY A 74 1.51 12.56 -0.77
C GLY A 74 3.03 12.52 -0.93
N VAL A 75 3.53 12.40 -2.15
CA VAL A 75 4.97 12.35 -2.46
C VAL A 75 5.36 13.45 -3.45
N SER A 76 6.66 13.77 -3.50
CA SER A 76 7.18 14.67 -4.54
C SER A 76 7.19 14.01 -5.91
N ASN A 77 7.16 14.81 -6.98
CA ASN A 77 7.34 14.30 -8.34
C ASN A 77 8.66 13.54 -8.49
N GLN A 78 9.71 13.99 -7.83
CA GLN A 78 11.02 13.32 -7.83
C GLN A 78 10.98 11.94 -7.19
N ALA A 79 10.30 11.80 -6.04
CA ALA A 79 10.14 10.50 -5.38
C ALA A 79 9.30 9.51 -6.21
N LEU A 80 8.31 10.02 -6.94
CA LEU A 80 7.47 9.22 -7.82
C LEU A 80 8.22 8.75 -9.08
N HIS A 81 9.23 9.48 -9.55
CA HIS A 81 9.85 9.25 -10.84
C HIS A 81 10.43 7.83 -11.00
N ARG A 82 11.14 7.32 -10.01
CA ARG A 82 11.77 6.00 -10.07
C ARG A 82 10.75 4.86 -10.13
N PRO A 83 9.78 4.73 -9.20
CA PRO A 83 8.79 3.66 -9.27
C PRO A 83 7.92 3.76 -10.52
N LEU A 84 7.53 4.96 -10.95
CA LEU A 84 6.74 5.13 -12.17
C LEU A 84 7.51 4.68 -13.42
N ARG A 85 8.79 5.05 -13.53
CA ARG A 85 9.64 4.61 -14.66
C ARG A 85 9.79 3.11 -14.71
N GLN A 86 9.94 2.44 -13.55
CA GLN A 86 10.03 0.98 -13.47
C GLN A 86 8.71 0.31 -13.89
N LEU A 87 7.57 0.88 -13.53
CA LEU A 87 6.25 0.38 -13.93
C LEU A 87 5.99 0.57 -15.43
N LEU A 88 6.44 1.68 -16.01
CA LEU A 88 6.40 1.92 -17.46
C LEU A 88 7.29 0.91 -18.20
N ALA A 89 8.52 0.74 -17.76
CA ALA A 89 9.47 -0.21 -18.34
C ALA A 89 8.98 -1.68 -18.20
N GLY A 90 8.32 -2.01 -17.08
CA GLY A 90 7.71 -3.32 -16.84
C GLY A 90 6.39 -3.55 -17.57
N GLY A 91 5.90 -2.59 -18.34
CA GLY A 91 4.67 -2.71 -19.11
C GLY A 91 3.38 -2.73 -18.29
N CYS A 92 3.42 -2.27 -17.02
CA CYS A 92 2.25 -2.20 -16.15
C CYS A 92 1.49 -0.88 -16.27
N VAL A 93 2.19 0.20 -16.61
CA VAL A 93 1.65 1.54 -16.82
C VAL A 93 1.93 1.98 -18.24
N GLN A 94 0.99 2.69 -18.84
CA GLN A 94 1.14 3.33 -20.14
C GLN A 94 0.85 4.82 -20.05
N ALA A 95 1.52 5.61 -20.89
CA ALA A 95 1.27 7.03 -21.04
C ALA A 95 0.37 7.26 -22.25
N LEU A 96 -0.75 7.96 -22.03
CA LEU A 96 -1.70 8.36 -23.06
C LEU A 96 -1.60 9.86 -23.28
N ARG A 97 -1.92 10.32 -24.49
CA ARG A 97 -2.06 11.76 -24.76
C ARG A 97 -3.45 12.23 -24.35
N ASP A 98 -3.49 13.33 -23.60
CA ASP A 98 -4.76 14.00 -23.30
C ASP A 98 -5.36 14.56 -24.59
N ALA A 99 -6.56 14.10 -24.96
CA ALA A 99 -7.26 14.56 -26.15
C ALA A 99 -7.63 16.05 -26.11
N THR A 100 -7.75 16.62 -24.90
CA THR A 100 -8.15 18.03 -24.67
C THR A 100 -6.96 18.97 -24.48
N ARG A 101 -5.80 18.45 -24.06
CA ARG A 101 -4.58 19.23 -23.80
C ARG A 101 -3.38 18.53 -24.42
N HIS A 102 -3.02 18.87 -25.65
CA HIS A 102 -2.00 18.22 -26.47
C HIS A 102 -0.62 17.97 -25.84
N ARG A 103 -0.29 18.62 -24.72
CA ARG A 103 1.00 18.47 -24.01
C ARG A 103 0.91 17.67 -22.72
N ARG A 104 -0.30 17.35 -22.26
CA ARG A 104 -0.50 16.63 -21.00
C ARG A 104 -0.46 15.14 -21.27
N LYS A 105 0.42 14.44 -20.56
CA LYS A 105 0.45 12.99 -20.54
C LYS A 105 -0.44 12.49 -19.40
N LEU A 106 -1.32 11.58 -19.73
CA LEU A 106 -2.14 10.85 -18.77
C LEU A 106 -1.57 9.44 -18.60
N LEU A 107 -1.61 8.94 -17.40
CA LEU A 107 -1.19 7.58 -17.05
C LEU A 107 -2.43 6.71 -16.89
N ASP A 108 -2.38 5.50 -17.43
CA ASP A 108 -3.37 4.45 -17.18
C ASP A 108 -2.65 3.10 -17.04
N LEU A 109 -3.33 2.12 -16.47
CA LEU A 109 -2.82 0.76 -16.39
C LEU A 109 -2.99 0.05 -17.74
N THR A 110 -2.00 -0.77 -18.08
CA THR A 110 -2.14 -1.79 -19.12
C THR A 110 -2.97 -2.96 -18.61
N ALA A 111 -3.30 -3.92 -19.47
CA ALA A 111 -3.93 -5.18 -19.05
C ALA A 111 -3.07 -5.94 -18.03
N LEU A 112 -1.74 -5.93 -18.21
CA LEU A 112 -0.80 -6.50 -17.25
C LEU A 112 -0.86 -5.74 -15.93
N GLY A 113 -0.81 -4.40 -15.96
CA GLY A 113 -0.88 -3.56 -14.76
C GLY A 113 -2.15 -3.77 -13.95
N ARG A 114 -3.31 -3.89 -14.61
CA ARG A 114 -4.59 -4.19 -13.94
C ARG A 114 -4.56 -5.54 -13.25
N ARG A 115 -3.98 -6.55 -13.89
CA ARG A 115 -3.84 -7.89 -13.32
C ARG A 115 -2.91 -7.89 -12.11
N VAL A 116 -1.74 -7.26 -12.22
CA VAL A 116 -0.77 -7.17 -11.12
C VAL A 116 -1.36 -6.40 -9.93
N GLU A 117 -2.01 -5.25 -10.18
CA GLU A 117 -2.69 -4.48 -9.12
C GLU A 117 -3.78 -5.32 -8.44
N HIS A 118 -4.65 -5.95 -9.22
CA HIS A 118 -5.75 -6.76 -8.70
C HIS A 118 -5.25 -7.89 -7.79
N GLU A 119 -4.26 -8.65 -8.25
CA GLU A 119 -3.69 -9.78 -7.51
C GLU A 119 -2.97 -9.33 -6.23
N ALA A 120 -2.24 -8.22 -6.27
CA ALA A 120 -1.61 -7.67 -5.07
C ALA A 120 -2.67 -7.18 -4.07
N SER A 121 -3.67 -6.42 -4.54
CA SER A 121 -4.77 -5.93 -3.71
C SER A 121 -5.65 -7.06 -3.15
N GLU A 122 -5.85 -8.17 -3.88
CA GLU A 122 -6.59 -9.32 -3.34
C GLU A 122 -5.90 -9.94 -2.13
N ARG A 123 -4.58 -10.02 -2.12
CA ARG A 123 -3.82 -10.51 -0.96
C ARG A 123 -4.00 -9.64 0.26
N GLU A 124 -4.02 -8.32 0.09
CA GLU A 124 -4.31 -7.39 1.18
C GLU A 124 -5.78 -7.51 1.64
N ARG A 125 -6.73 -7.62 0.70
CA ARG A 125 -8.14 -7.85 1.02
C ARG A 125 -8.35 -9.14 1.79
N ASP A 126 -7.59 -10.19 1.50
CA ASP A 126 -7.67 -11.46 2.23
C ASP A 126 -7.27 -11.30 3.70
N VAL A 127 -6.24 -10.50 3.98
CA VAL A 127 -5.84 -10.18 5.36
C VAL A 127 -6.97 -9.44 6.09
N LEU A 128 -7.57 -8.43 5.45
CA LEU A 128 -8.69 -7.69 6.03
C LEU A 128 -9.93 -8.58 6.21
N ARG A 129 -10.26 -9.43 5.24
CA ARG A 129 -11.36 -10.40 5.36
C ARG A 129 -11.16 -11.35 6.54
N ALA A 130 -9.95 -11.84 6.74
CA ALA A 130 -9.62 -12.71 7.87
C ALA A 130 -9.77 -11.98 9.20
N ALA A 131 -9.27 -10.74 9.30
CA ALA A 131 -9.41 -9.91 10.48
C ALA A 131 -10.89 -9.61 10.80
N PHE A 132 -11.68 -9.22 9.81
CA PHE A 132 -13.11 -8.93 10.00
C PHE A 132 -13.95 -10.18 10.27
N ARG A 133 -13.53 -11.36 9.84
CA ARG A 133 -14.17 -12.62 10.27
C ARG A 133 -13.88 -12.95 11.72
N ALA A 134 -12.67 -12.64 12.19
CA ALA A 134 -12.31 -12.83 13.59
C ALA A 134 -13.04 -11.85 14.52
N GLU A 135 -13.27 -10.62 14.06
CA GLU A 135 -13.91 -9.54 14.82
C GLU A 135 -15.02 -8.85 13.99
N PRO A 136 -16.17 -9.54 13.76
CA PRO A 136 -17.18 -9.05 12.81
C PRO A 136 -17.80 -7.70 13.18
N TRP A 137 -17.89 -7.42 14.48
CA TRP A 137 -18.46 -6.17 15.02
C TRP A 137 -17.51 -4.97 14.88
N ALA A 138 -16.20 -5.21 14.65
CA ALA A 138 -15.21 -4.14 14.59
C ALA A 138 -15.11 -3.45 13.21
N ARG A 139 -15.64 -4.07 12.15
CA ARG A 139 -15.47 -3.61 10.76
C ARG A 139 -15.93 -2.18 10.54
N ASP A 140 -17.16 -1.87 10.91
CA ASP A 140 -17.76 -0.55 10.64
C ASP A 140 -17.09 0.55 11.48
N GLY A 141 -16.74 0.23 12.74
CA GLY A 141 -15.97 1.12 13.61
C GLY A 141 -14.56 1.38 13.07
N TRP A 142 -13.88 0.34 12.59
CA TRP A 142 -12.56 0.47 11.97
C TRP A 142 -12.60 1.36 10.73
N LEU A 143 -13.58 1.15 9.83
CA LEU A 143 -13.75 1.98 8.63
C LEU A 143 -14.00 3.45 8.98
N ALA A 144 -14.87 3.71 9.98
CA ALA A 144 -15.16 5.06 10.43
C ALA A 144 -13.93 5.77 10.99
N VAL A 145 -13.16 5.09 11.87
CA VAL A 145 -11.94 5.65 12.46
C VAL A 145 -10.89 5.92 11.38
N MET A 146 -10.67 4.97 10.47
CA MET A 146 -9.69 5.12 9.40
C MET A 146 -10.04 6.23 8.42
N ALA A 147 -11.32 6.45 8.13
CA ALA A 147 -11.77 7.57 7.32
C ALA A 147 -11.40 8.91 7.98
N LEU A 148 -11.69 9.08 9.26
CA LEU A 148 -11.34 10.31 10.01
C LEU A 148 -9.82 10.54 10.08
N VAL A 149 -9.04 9.48 10.28
CA VAL A 149 -7.57 9.57 10.28
C VAL A 149 -7.05 10.01 8.90
N ALA A 150 -7.64 9.49 7.81
CA ALA A 150 -7.25 9.84 6.45
C ALA A 150 -7.62 11.29 6.07
N GLU A 151 -8.72 11.83 6.61
CA GLU A 151 -9.18 13.21 6.38
C GLU A 151 -8.38 14.24 7.19
N GLY A 152 -7.75 13.84 8.28
CA GLY A 152 -7.01 14.70 9.22
C GLY A 152 -5.57 15.04 8.77
N GLY A 153 -5.14 14.57 7.58
CA GLY A 153 -3.80 14.76 7.03
C GLY A 153 -3.71 15.84 5.95
#